data_028c1ee6ff6ea69c0fa8bdee2f713fa7
#
_entry.id   028c1ee6ff6ea69c0fa8bdee2f713fa7
#
_cell.length_a   1.000
_cell.length_b   1.000
_cell.length_c   1.000
_cell.angle_alpha   90.00
_cell.angle_beta   90.00
_cell.angle_gamma   90.00
#
_symmetry.space_group_name_H-M   'P 1'
#
loop_
_entity.id
_entity.type
_entity.pdbx_description
1 polymer ?
#
loop_
_entity_poly.entity_id
_entity_poly.type
_entity_poly.pdbx_seq_one_letter_code
_entity_poly.pdbx_strand_id
1 'polypeptide(L)'
;YTGYLTFSIKPSGLKAADAPVRLKFTFAEVPSELNTPLEPYKGGLARSWVQDEIVTIMSVPHEMTIPRRLAGRYLKIELLGISSSFDFVFDKLTFKAQTSVTNEAPALASTTDPLVRDIYEVGLNTLKECMQTVYEDGPKRDRRLWIGDLYLEALANAYTFKNHELTKYCLYLLAAFAN
;
A
#
# COMPACT_ATOMS: atom_id res chain seq x y z
N TYR A 1 4.27 1.96 3.49
CA TYR A 1 3.96 0.51 3.56
C TYR A 1 3.06 0.09 2.42
N THR A 2 3.26 -1.15 1.96
CA THR A 2 2.44 -1.82 0.96
C THR A 2 1.71 -2.98 1.62
N GLY A 3 0.39 -3.12 1.41
CA GLY A 3 -0.40 -4.16 2.08
C GLY A 3 -1.90 -3.96 2.00
N TYR A 4 -2.61 -4.48 2.98
CA TYR A 4 -4.07 -4.48 3.05
C TYR A 4 -4.58 -3.76 4.30
N LEU A 5 -5.59 -2.92 4.11
CA LEU A 5 -6.29 -2.25 5.21
C LEU A 5 -7.45 -3.11 5.68
N THR A 6 -7.48 -3.40 6.97
CA THR A 6 -8.63 -3.99 7.68
C THR A 6 -9.15 -2.99 8.69
N PHE A 7 -10.45 -2.80 8.71
CA PHE A 7 -11.10 -1.95 9.69
C PHE A 7 -12.38 -2.59 10.20
N SER A 8 -12.78 -2.23 11.41
CA SER A 8 -14.10 -2.54 11.93
C SER A 8 -14.80 -1.29 12.45
N ILE A 9 -16.10 -1.24 12.28
CA ILE A 9 -16.98 -0.21 12.81
C ILE A 9 -18.07 -0.83 13.66
N LYS A 10 -18.49 -0.11 14.71
CA LYS A 10 -19.60 -0.48 15.57
C LYS A 10 -20.49 0.73 15.86
N PRO A 11 -21.77 0.55 16.17
CA PRO A 11 -22.62 1.66 16.56
C PRO A 11 -22.06 2.38 17.77
N SER A 12 -22.19 3.69 17.80
CA SER A 12 -21.92 4.51 18.98
C SER A 12 -23.22 4.69 19.76
N GLY A 13 -23.21 4.29 21.02
CA GLY A 13 -24.40 4.35 21.87
C GLY A 13 -25.39 3.19 21.67
N LEU A 14 -26.66 3.41 22.01
CA LEU A 14 -27.69 2.35 22.07
C LEU A 14 -28.55 2.26 20.80
N LYS A 15 -28.40 3.17 19.87
CA LYS A 15 -29.18 3.16 18.63
C LYS A 15 -28.61 2.15 17.64
N ALA A 16 -29.47 1.30 17.11
CA ALA A 16 -29.09 0.39 16.03
C ALA A 16 -28.93 1.16 14.72
N ALA A 17 -28.03 0.65 13.86
CA ALA A 17 -27.88 1.18 12.51
C ALA A 17 -29.14 0.86 11.68
N ASP A 18 -29.73 1.88 11.08
CA ASP A 18 -30.94 1.81 10.26
C ASP A 18 -30.69 2.07 8.76
N ALA A 19 -29.44 2.37 8.40
CA ALA A 19 -29.05 2.62 7.02
C ALA A 19 -27.57 2.26 6.80
N PRO A 20 -27.16 2.08 5.54
CA PRO A 20 -25.74 1.87 5.19
C PRO A 20 -24.86 3.04 5.59
N VAL A 21 -23.60 2.74 5.91
CA VAL A 21 -22.51 3.71 6.07
C VAL A 21 -21.66 3.70 4.80
N ARG A 22 -21.43 4.86 4.22
CA ARG A 22 -20.59 5.01 3.03
C ARG A 22 -19.32 5.78 3.36
N LEU A 23 -18.18 5.12 3.17
CA LEU A 23 -16.85 5.65 3.49
C LEU A 23 -15.99 5.74 2.24
N LYS A 24 -15.12 6.76 2.21
CA LYS A 24 -14.04 6.86 1.24
C LYS A 24 -12.70 6.84 1.96
N PHE A 25 -11.81 5.98 1.49
CA PHE A 25 -10.43 5.86 1.93
C PHE A 25 -9.52 6.37 0.82
N THR A 26 -8.62 7.31 1.13
CA THR A 26 -7.62 7.82 0.19
C THR A 26 -6.24 7.58 0.75
N PHE A 27 -5.38 6.91 -0.01
CA PHE A 27 -4.00 6.59 0.37
C PHE A 27 -3.04 7.51 -0.34
N ALA A 28 -2.04 8.00 0.39
CA ALA A 28 -1.07 8.95 -0.13
C ALA A 28 0.34 8.70 0.42
N GLU A 29 1.35 9.11 -0.33
CA GLU A 29 2.75 9.08 0.09
C GLU A 29 3.14 10.35 0.83
N VAL A 30 2.50 11.47 0.49
CA VAL A 30 2.70 12.78 1.12
C VAL A 30 1.37 13.43 1.49
N PRO A 31 1.31 14.25 2.54
CA PRO A 31 0.07 14.88 2.99
C PRO A 31 -0.62 15.76 1.93
N SER A 32 0.15 16.39 1.05
CA SER A 32 -0.39 17.24 -0.03
C SER A 32 -1.30 16.47 -1.00
N GLU A 33 -1.06 15.19 -1.23
CA GLU A 33 -1.93 14.35 -2.07
C GLU A 33 -3.33 14.19 -1.47
N LEU A 34 -3.45 14.18 -0.14
CA LEU A 34 -4.75 14.04 0.54
C LEU A 34 -5.63 15.28 0.39
N ASN A 35 -5.01 16.43 0.14
CA ASN A 35 -5.70 17.71 0.00
C ASN A 35 -5.95 18.09 -1.47
N THR A 36 -5.39 17.34 -2.41
CA THR A 36 -5.59 17.57 -3.84
C THR A 36 -6.91 16.92 -4.27
N PRO A 37 -7.86 17.70 -4.82
CA PRO A 37 -9.09 17.12 -5.34
C PRO A 37 -8.81 16.10 -6.44
N LEU A 38 -9.41 14.92 -6.33
CA LEU A 38 -9.27 13.86 -7.34
C LEU A 38 -10.30 13.97 -8.46
N GLU A 39 -11.31 14.80 -8.30
CA GLU A 39 -12.34 15.08 -9.30
C GLU A 39 -12.50 16.61 -9.51
N PRO A 40 -12.46 17.10 -10.77
CA PRO A 40 -12.07 16.35 -11.98
C PRO A 40 -10.57 16.02 -11.95
N TYR A 41 -10.23 14.79 -12.36
CA TYR A 41 -8.83 14.36 -12.39
C TYR A 41 -8.03 15.11 -13.44
N LYS A 42 -6.95 15.77 -13.03
CA LYS A 42 -6.10 16.61 -13.90
C LYS A 42 -4.68 16.04 -14.08
N GLY A 43 -4.44 14.81 -13.64
CA GLY A 43 -3.13 14.17 -13.78
C GLY A 43 -2.84 13.72 -15.22
N GLY A 44 -1.57 13.52 -15.53
CA GLY A 44 -1.10 13.03 -16.83
C GLY A 44 -1.27 11.53 -17.08
N LEU A 45 -1.71 10.78 -16.06
CA LEU A 45 -1.91 9.32 -16.10
C LEU A 45 -3.38 8.99 -15.88
N ALA A 46 -3.72 7.70 -16.03
CA ALA A 46 -5.09 7.26 -15.79
C ALA A 46 -5.53 7.48 -14.33
N ARG A 47 -6.76 7.95 -14.15
CA ARG A 47 -7.39 8.16 -12.83
C ARG A 47 -7.36 6.88 -11.96
N SER A 48 -7.42 5.71 -12.60
CA SER A 48 -7.37 4.40 -11.93
C SER A 48 -6.08 4.11 -11.14
N TRP A 49 -5.01 4.86 -11.37
CA TRP A 49 -3.78 4.77 -10.59
C TRP A 49 -3.88 5.43 -9.22
N VAL A 50 -4.84 6.32 -9.02
CA VAL A 50 -5.06 6.94 -7.72
C VAL A 50 -5.66 5.91 -6.77
N GLN A 51 -5.08 5.82 -5.57
CA GLN A 51 -5.47 4.83 -4.57
C GLN A 51 -6.54 5.41 -3.64
N ASP A 52 -7.76 5.47 -4.12
CA ASP A 52 -8.93 5.73 -3.31
C ASP A 52 -9.95 4.60 -3.46
N GLU A 53 -10.61 4.26 -2.36
CA GLU A 53 -11.63 3.22 -2.29
C GLU A 53 -12.89 3.77 -1.65
N ILE A 54 -14.02 3.50 -2.29
CA ILE A 54 -15.33 3.82 -1.72
C ILE A 54 -16.01 2.51 -1.35
N VAL A 55 -16.33 2.37 -0.08
CA VAL A 55 -17.04 1.20 0.45
C VAL A 55 -18.40 1.59 0.99
N THR A 56 -19.39 0.73 0.76
CA THR A 56 -20.74 0.85 1.33
C THR A 56 -20.96 -0.33 2.26
N ILE A 57 -21.13 -0.03 3.55
CA ILE A 57 -21.32 -1.02 4.61
C ILE A 57 -22.80 -1.09 4.91
N MET A 58 -23.40 -2.21 4.57
CA MET A 58 -24.86 -2.40 4.63
C MET A 58 -25.39 -2.64 6.04
N SER A 59 -24.55 -3.14 6.94
CA SER A 59 -24.91 -3.42 8.34
C SER A 59 -23.78 -3.08 9.29
N VAL A 60 -24.10 -2.59 10.48
CA VAL A 60 -23.16 -2.26 11.55
C VAL A 60 -23.60 -3.02 12.81
N PRO A 61 -22.73 -3.72 13.56
CA PRO A 61 -21.27 -3.73 13.41
C PRO A 61 -20.76 -4.50 12.18
N HIS A 62 -19.59 -4.12 11.68
CA HIS A 62 -18.98 -4.75 10.52
C HIS A 62 -17.46 -4.70 10.58
N GLU A 63 -16.80 -5.78 10.18
CA GLU A 63 -15.35 -5.82 9.91
C GLU A 63 -15.12 -6.09 8.43
N MET A 64 -14.22 -5.36 7.81
CA MET A 64 -13.91 -5.46 6.38
C MET A 64 -12.41 -5.29 6.13
N THR A 65 -11.87 -6.11 5.24
CA THR A 65 -10.58 -5.86 4.59
C THR A 65 -10.83 -5.32 3.20
N ILE A 66 -10.22 -4.19 2.85
CA ILE A 66 -10.28 -3.67 1.48
C ILE A 66 -9.62 -4.70 0.56
N PRO A 67 -10.34 -5.23 -0.48
CA PRO A 67 -9.87 -6.37 -1.27
C PRO A 67 -8.86 -5.98 -2.35
N ARG A 68 -8.08 -4.93 -2.10
CA ARG A 68 -7.03 -4.43 -2.97
C ARG A 68 -5.79 -4.11 -2.15
N ARG A 69 -4.62 -4.55 -2.63
CA ARG A 69 -3.35 -4.14 -2.04
C ARG A 69 -3.15 -2.64 -2.30
N LEU A 70 -2.82 -1.92 -1.26
CA LEU A 70 -2.67 -0.48 -1.24
C LEU A 70 -1.25 -0.13 -0.80
N ALA A 71 -0.76 1.01 -1.24
CA ALA A 71 0.54 1.52 -0.81
C ALA A 71 0.40 2.98 -0.41
N GLY A 72 0.99 3.34 0.72
CA GLY A 72 0.95 4.70 1.20
C GLY A 72 1.56 4.86 2.58
N ARG A 73 1.71 6.10 2.96
CA ARG A 73 2.22 6.54 4.24
C ARG A 73 1.13 7.23 5.08
N TYR A 74 0.14 7.79 4.37
CA TYR A 74 -0.96 8.53 4.96
C TYR A 74 -2.28 7.97 4.45
N LEU A 75 -3.29 7.99 5.32
CA LEU A 75 -4.65 7.57 5.04
C LEU A 75 -5.61 8.68 5.46
N LYS A 76 -6.47 9.09 4.53
CA LYS A 76 -7.63 9.94 4.80
C LYS A 76 -8.88 9.09 4.73
N ILE A 77 -9.74 9.20 5.73
CA ILE A 77 -11.05 8.55 5.78
C ILE A 77 -12.12 9.64 5.77
N GLU A 78 -13.02 9.57 4.82
CA GLU A 78 -14.11 10.53 4.64
C GLU A 78 -15.44 9.80 4.76
N LEU A 79 -16.33 10.34 5.59
CA LEU A 79 -17.72 9.90 5.68
C LEU A 79 -18.51 10.54 4.54
N LEU A 80 -18.95 9.72 3.58
CA LEU A 80 -19.72 10.17 2.43
C LEU A 80 -21.24 10.14 2.68
N GLY A 81 -21.70 9.25 3.56
CA GLY A 81 -23.09 9.11 3.87
C GLY A 81 -23.36 8.20 5.06
N ILE A 82 -24.33 8.61 5.86
CA ILE A 82 -24.84 7.90 7.04
C ILE A 82 -26.26 8.39 7.32
N SER A 83 -27.09 7.58 7.99
CA SER A 83 -28.35 8.05 8.55
C SER A 83 -28.13 9.06 9.68
N SER A 84 -29.04 10.00 9.83
CA SER A 84 -29.04 10.93 10.97
C SER A 84 -29.48 10.30 12.29
N SER A 85 -29.93 9.05 12.27
CA SER A 85 -30.49 8.36 13.45
C SER A 85 -29.43 7.69 14.31
N PHE A 86 -28.22 7.39 13.79
CA PHE A 86 -27.16 6.74 14.53
C PHE A 86 -25.77 7.28 14.19
N ASP A 87 -24.85 7.07 15.11
CA ASP A 87 -23.43 7.31 14.94
C ASP A 87 -22.65 6.01 15.03
N PHE A 88 -21.43 6.00 14.53
CA PHE A 88 -20.53 4.86 14.63
C PHE A 88 -19.11 5.27 15.05
N VAL A 89 -18.36 4.32 15.52
CA VAL A 89 -16.93 4.48 15.83
C VAL A 89 -16.13 3.40 15.12
N PHE A 90 -14.90 3.75 14.76
CA PHE A 90 -13.91 2.76 14.38
C PHE A 90 -13.44 2.02 15.62
N ASP A 91 -13.70 0.71 15.67
CA ASP A 91 -13.27 -0.17 16.76
C ASP A 91 -11.86 -0.70 16.51
N LYS A 92 -11.52 -0.90 15.24
CA LYS A 92 -10.22 -1.39 14.81
C LYS A 92 -9.83 -0.75 13.47
N LEU A 93 -8.57 -0.40 13.35
CA LEU A 93 -7.95 0.01 12.09
C LEU A 93 -6.55 -0.58 12.03
N THR A 94 -6.31 -1.50 11.10
CA THR A 94 -5.06 -2.25 11.01
C THR A 94 -4.58 -2.29 9.57
N PHE A 95 -3.30 -2.05 9.35
CA PHE A 95 -2.68 -2.22 8.04
C PHE A 95 -1.73 -3.42 8.11
N LYS A 96 -2.03 -4.47 7.34
CA LYS A 96 -1.20 -5.65 7.22
C LYS A 96 -0.21 -5.46 6.08
N ALA A 97 1.03 -5.09 6.41
CA ALA A 97 2.09 -4.96 5.43
C ALA A 97 2.40 -6.30 4.76
N GLN A 98 2.72 -6.25 3.47
CA GLN A 98 3.10 -7.40 2.66
C GLN A 98 4.40 -7.12 1.92
N THR A 99 5.28 -8.12 1.89
CA THR A 99 6.51 -8.15 1.10
C THR A 99 6.93 -9.59 0.89
N SER A 100 7.72 -9.86 -0.14
CA SER A 100 8.38 -11.14 -0.35
C SER A 100 9.72 -11.27 0.38
N VAL A 101 10.16 -10.23 1.08
CA VAL A 101 11.40 -10.24 1.86
C VAL A 101 11.25 -11.16 3.05
N THR A 102 12.16 -12.12 3.17
CA THR A 102 12.19 -13.10 4.26
C THR A 102 13.45 -13.00 5.13
N ASN A 103 14.49 -12.35 4.63
CA ASN A 103 15.78 -12.21 5.29
C ASN A 103 16.01 -10.74 5.70
N GLU A 104 16.81 -10.56 6.71
CA GLU A 104 17.28 -9.22 7.07
C GLU A 104 18.45 -8.81 6.16
N ALA A 105 18.49 -7.52 5.82
CA ALA A 105 19.63 -6.96 5.10
C ALA A 105 20.83 -6.81 6.05
N PRO A 106 22.09 -6.89 5.53
CA PRO A 106 23.26 -6.69 6.36
C PRO A 106 23.30 -5.26 6.92
N ALA A 107 23.65 -5.14 8.18
CA ALA A 107 23.86 -3.84 8.80
C ALA A 107 25.15 -3.19 8.28
N LEU A 108 25.13 -1.87 8.12
CA LEU A 108 26.35 -1.10 7.87
C LEU A 108 27.24 -1.03 9.09
N ALA A 109 28.54 -0.83 8.91
CA ALA A 109 29.49 -0.66 9.98
C ALA A 109 29.07 0.52 10.90
N SER A 110 29.32 0.41 12.20
CA SER A 110 28.98 1.46 13.17
C SER A 110 29.72 2.78 12.91
N THR A 111 30.84 2.73 12.21
CA THR A 111 31.65 3.88 11.78
C THR A 111 31.15 4.56 10.51
N THR A 112 30.10 4.03 9.86
CA THR A 112 29.51 4.63 8.66
C THR A 112 28.91 5.98 8.99
N ASP A 113 29.10 6.96 8.10
CA ASP A 113 28.50 8.28 8.21
C ASP A 113 26.98 8.18 8.41
N PRO A 114 26.39 8.94 9.35
CA PRO A 114 24.94 8.87 9.64
C PRO A 114 24.07 9.12 8.42
N LEU A 115 24.41 10.08 7.54
CA LEU A 115 23.65 10.37 6.34
C LEU A 115 23.68 9.18 5.35
N VAL A 116 24.82 8.52 5.20
CA VAL A 116 24.95 7.31 4.36
C VAL A 116 24.09 6.18 4.92
N ARG A 117 24.02 6.07 6.25
CA ARG A 117 23.16 5.08 6.93
C ARG A 117 21.69 5.36 6.65
N ASP A 118 21.26 6.62 6.81
CA ASP A 118 19.88 7.02 6.52
C ASP A 118 19.50 6.75 5.06
N ILE A 119 20.39 7.06 4.12
CA ILE A 119 20.19 6.75 2.68
C ILE A 119 20.03 5.25 2.46
N TYR A 120 20.89 4.44 3.11
CA TYR A 120 20.82 2.98 3.01
C TYR A 120 19.49 2.43 3.54
N GLU A 121 19.06 2.87 4.71
CA GLU A 121 17.78 2.44 5.32
C GLU A 121 16.57 2.83 4.45
N VAL A 122 16.57 4.04 3.87
CA VAL A 122 15.53 4.45 2.93
C VAL A 122 15.55 3.57 1.68
N GLY A 123 16.73 3.26 1.16
CA GLY A 123 16.89 2.35 0.02
C GLY A 123 16.38 0.94 0.31
N LEU A 124 16.72 0.38 1.47
CA LEU A 124 16.23 -0.93 1.90
C LEU A 124 14.71 -0.95 2.03
N ASN A 125 14.12 0.08 2.65
CA ASN A 125 12.68 0.18 2.80
C ASN A 125 11.98 0.29 1.43
N THR A 126 12.53 1.08 0.51
CA THR A 126 12.00 1.21 -0.86
C THR A 126 12.04 -0.13 -1.59
N LEU A 127 13.20 -0.80 -1.61
CA LEU A 127 13.34 -2.11 -2.23
C LEU A 127 12.36 -3.13 -1.64
N LYS A 128 12.26 -3.18 -0.30
CA LYS A 128 11.34 -4.08 0.42
C LYS A 128 9.88 -3.88 0.00
N GLU A 129 9.45 -2.63 -0.17
CA GLU A 129 8.09 -2.31 -0.58
C GLU A 129 7.83 -2.66 -2.07
N CYS A 130 8.86 -2.63 -2.91
CA CYS A 130 8.79 -3.05 -4.32
C CYS A 130 8.89 -4.57 -4.50
N MET A 131 9.48 -5.29 -3.54
CA MET A 131 9.59 -6.76 -3.57
C MET A 131 8.27 -7.42 -3.15
N GLN A 132 7.36 -7.59 -4.08
CA GLN A 132 6.04 -8.18 -3.88
C GLN A 132 5.96 -9.59 -4.51
N THR A 133 4.92 -9.94 -5.26
CA THR A 133 4.87 -11.18 -6.05
C THR A 133 5.86 -11.18 -7.21
N VAL A 134 6.26 -10.01 -7.63
CA VAL A 134 7.35 -9.70 -8.56
C VAL A 134 8.12 -8.51 -8.01
N TYR A 135 9.22 -8.12 -8.64
CA TYR A 135 9.74 -6.77 -8.49
C TYR A 135 8.79 -5.79 -9.18
N GLU A 136 8.37 -4.79 -8.45
CA GLU A 136 7.44 -3.76 -8.94
C GLU A 136 8.18 -2.43 -9.08
N ASP A 137 8.07 -1.79 -10.24
CA ASP A 137 8.60 -0.44 -10.50
C ASP A 137 8.10 0.62 -9.51
N GLY A 138 7.01 0.33 -8.82
CA GLY A 138 6.48 1.11 -7.71
C GLY A 138 5.22 0.48 -7.12
N PRO A 139 5.14 0.31 -5.80
CA PRO A 139 4.03 -0.38 -5.15
C PRO A 139 2.71 0.41 -5.17
N LYS A 140 2.78 1.72 -5.46
CA LYS A 140 1.60 2.59 -5.63
C LYS A 140 1.16 2.67 -7.08
N ARG A 141 2.10 2.84 -8.02
CA ARG A 141 1.90 3.02 -9.44
C ARG A 141 2.98 2.26 -10.20
N ASP A 142 2.74 1.83 -11.27
CA ASP A 142 2.29 0.82 -12.13
C ASP A 142 2.08 -0.55 -11.48
N ARG A 143 2.87 -0.93 -10.47
CA ARG A 143 2.86 -2.24 -9.79
C ARG A 143 3.11 -3.38 -10.78
N ARG A 144 4.07 -3.18 -11.66
CA ARG A 144 4.40 -4.08 -12.77
C ARG A 144 5.88 -4.45 -12.77
N LEU A 145 6.13 -5.61 -13.33
CA LEU A 145 7.49 -6.05 -13.62
C LEU A 145 7.98 -5.41 -14.92
N TRP A 146 8.96 -4.51 -14.79
CA TRP A 146 9.69 -3.93 -15.91
C TRP A 146 11.14 -4.44 -15.92
N ILE A 147 11.70 -4.72 -17.11
CA ILE A 147 13.04 -5.31 -17.21
C ILE A 147 14.15 -4.38 -16.69
N GLY A 148 13.98 -3.06 -16.87
CA GLY A 148 14.93 -2.06 -16.40
C GLY A 148 14.97 -1.97 -14.87
N ASP A 149 13.78 -1.96 -14.25
CA ASP A 149 13.63 -1.94 -12.79
C ASP A 149 14.13 -3.26 -12.19
N LEU A 150 13.74 -4.41 -12.76
CA LEU A 150 14.23 -5.71 -12.35
C LEU A 150 15.76 -5.76 -12.27
N TYR A 151 16.45 -5.18 -13.25
CA TYR A 151 17.92 -5.22 -13.25
C TYR A 151 18.52 -4.56 -12.02
N LEU A 152 18.04 -3.36 -11.67
CA LEU A 152 18.54 -2.61 -10.51
C LEU A 152 18.09 -3.22 -9.19
N GLU A 153 16.82 -3.62 -9.10
CA GLU A 153 16.26 -4.23 -7.89
C GLU A 153 16.88 -5.59 -7.59
N ALA A 154 17.07 -6.43 -8.60
CA ALA A 154 17.73 -7.73 -8.43
C ALA A 154 19.18 -7.59 -7.99
N LEU A 155 19.90 -6.60 -8.53
CA LEU A 155 21.28 -6.30 -8.11
C LEU A 155 21.32 -5.86 -6.64
N ALA A 156 20.45 -4.92 -6.25
CA ALA A 156 20.35 -4.46 -4.86
C ALA A 156 19.94 -5.60 -3.92
N ASN A 157 18.96 -6.42 -4.31
CA ASN A 157 18.53 -7.59 -3.54
C ASN A 157 19.63 -8.62 -3.35
N ALA A 158 20.49 -8.84 -4.34
CA ALA A 158 21.59 -9.80 -4.24
C ALA A 158 22.59 -9.43 -3.13
N TYR A 159 22.78 -8.15 -2.85
CA TYR A 159 23.65 -7.66 -1.79
C TYR A 159 22.94 -7.43 -0.44
N THR A 160 21.61 -7.38 -0.44
CA THR A 160 20.83 -7.07 0.75
C THR A 160 20.01 -8.27 1.24
N PHE A 161 18.79 -8.42 0.77
CA PHE A 161 17.85 -9.44 1.27
C PHE A 161 18.13 -10.85 0.73
N LYS A 162 18.84 -10.99 -0.39
CA LYS A 162 19.26 -12.27 -0.99
C LYS A 162 18.09 -13.20 -1.33
N ASN A 163 16.94 -12.64 -1.66
CA ASN A 163 15.79 -13.40 -2.15
C ASN A 163 15.97 -13.74 -3.64
N HIS A 164 16.83 -14.71 -3.94
CA HIS A 164 17.14 -15.12 -5.31
C HIS A 164 15.96 -15.80 -6.01
N GLU A 165 15.04 -16.40 -5.26
CA GLU A 165 13.85 -17.04 -5.85
C GLU A 165 12.91 -16.01 -6.48
N LEU A 166 12.76 -14.83 -5.90
CA LEU A 166 12.00 -13.75 -6.52
C LEU A 166 12.62 -13.32 -7.86
N THR A 167 13.95 -13.14 -7.89
CA THR A 167 14.67 -12.79 -9.12
C THR A 167 14.48 -13.84 -10.20
N LYS A 168 14.66 -15.11 -9.86
CA LYS A 168 14.47 -16.24 -10.76
C LYS A 168 13.04 -16.31 -11.29
N TYR A 169 12.05 -16.13 -10.43
CA TYR A 169 10.65 -16.10 -10.81
C TYR A 169 10.36 -14.98 -11.82
N CYS A 170 10.84 -13.77 -11.57
CA CYS A 170 10.68 -12.64 -12.48
C CYS A 170 11.32 -12.89 -13.86
N LEU A 171 12.50 -13.51 -13.91
CA LEU A 171 13.15 -13.87 -15.17
C LEU A 171 12.34 -14.89 -15.97
N TYR A 172 11.80 -15.93 -15.31
CA TYR A 172 10.91 -16.89 -15.98
C TYR A 172 9.64 -16.23 -16.49
N LEU A 173 9.07 -15.32 -15.72
CA LEU A 173 7.87 -14.59 -16.14
C LEU A 173 8.13 -13.73 -17.37
N LEU A 174 9.24 -13.00 -17.42
CA LEU A 174 9.63 -12.22 -18.60
C LEU A 174 9.89 -13.11 -19.81
N ALA A 175 10.55 -14.25 -19.62
CA ALA A 175 10.78 -15.20 -20.69
C ALA A 175 9.47 -15.77 -21.26
N ALA A 176 8.47 -16.00 -20.40
CA ALA A 176 7.14 -16.46 -20.83
C ALA A 176 6.36 -15.41 -21.65
N PHE A 177 6.62 -14.13 -21.43
CA PHE A 177 6.01 -13.05 -22.21
C PHE A 177 6.73 -12.77 -23.54
N ALA A 178 7.95 -13.26 -23.72
CA ALA A 178 8.75 -13.04 -24.93
C ALA A 178 8.39 -14.03 -26.08
N ASN A 179 7.57 -15.04 -25.80
CA ASN A 179 7.04 -16.01 -26.75
C ASN A 179 5.58 -15.69 -27.08
#